data_e96612605ebec95ef9c1739acd46893e
#
_entry.id   e96612605ebec95ef9c1739acd46893e
#
_cell.length_a   1.000
_cell.length_b   1.000
_cell.length_c   1.000
_cell.angle_alpha   90.00
_cell.angle_beta   90.00
_cell.angle_gamma   90.00
#
_symmetry.space_group_name_H-M   'P 1'
#
loop_
_entity.id
_entity.type
_entity.pdbx_description
1 polymer ?
#
loop_
_entity_poly.entity_id
_entity_poly.type
_entity_poly.pdbx_seq_one_letter_code
_entity_poly.pdbx_strand_id
1 'polypeptide(L)'
;MIGYLLFAVIFGLLLLGIHRKVIARIQRRPGPPVWQEILHMLKFSFKSTWIPATASDTLFVGVVLVAIGIWSAALFVLLAGGSILIIFGIYMLHKIVEHGFGLSSGSPYGKFGGVRSVISAASEIPLFVSIAVVGIYTKSLELSSIVYYQEIHGPLLFVVPLAAVAMFIVILSKMPFG
;
A
#
# COMPACT_ATOMS: atom_id res chain seq x y z
N MET A 1 -9.71 -5.35 18.41
CA MET A 1 -9.17 -4.35 17.47
C MET A 1 -7.64 -4.23 17.52
N ILE A 2 -7.04 -3.93 18.67
CA ILE A 2 -5.57 -3.82 18.83
C ILE A 2 -4.84 -5.09 18.38
N GLY A 3 -5.34 -6.28 18.70
CA GLY A 3 -4.74 -7.55 18.28
C GLY A 3 -4.68 -7.73 16.76
N TYR A 4 -5.70 -7.33 16.02
CA TYR A 4 -5.70 -7.37 14.55
C TYR A 4 -4.70 -6.38 13.94
N LEU A 5 -4.53 -5.21 14.56
CA LEU A 5 -3.55 -4.22 14.15
C LEU A 5 -2.12 -4.74 14.33
N LEU A 6 -1.80 -5.30 15.49
CA LEU A 6 -0.52 -5.93 15.74
C LEU A 6 -0.25 -7.10 14.80
N PHE A 7 -1.25 -7.94 14.58
CA PHE A 7 -1.16 -9.05 13.64
C PHE A 7 -0.89 -8.54 12.21
N ALA A 8 -1.62 -7.52 11.75
CA ALA A 8 -1.44 -6.94 10.42
C ALA A 8 -0.02 -6.37 10.22
N VAL A 9 0.51 -5.67 11.25
CA VAL A 9 1.88 -5.14 11.19
C VAL A 9 2.92 -6.26 11.12
N ILE A 10 2.83 -7.25 12.01
CA ILE A 10 3.79 -8.36 12.04
C ILE A 10 3.71 -9.16 10.74
N PHE A 11 2.50 -9.49 10.30
CA PHE A 11 2.29 -10.25 9.07
C PHE A 11 2.77 -9.47 7.84
N GLY A 12 2.52 -8.17 7.77
CA GLY A 12 3.01 -7.30 6.70
C GLY A 12 4.54 -7.26 6.63
N LEU A 13 5.22 -7.15 7.78
CA LEU A 13 6.69 -7.19 7.86
C LEU A 13 7.26 -8.54 7.42
N LEU A 14 6.61 -9.65 7.78
CA LEU A 14 7.01 -10.98 7.32
C LEU A 14 6.83 -11.15 5.82
N LEU A 15 5.71 -10.66 5.24
CA LEU A 15 5.49 -10.67 3.79
C LEU A 15 6.56 -9.87 3.04
N LEU A 16 6.93 -8.69 3.54
CA LEU A 16 8.04 -7.90 2.97
C LEU A 16 9.37 -8.66 3.05
N GLY A 17 9.64 -9.35 4.15
CA GLY A 17 10.83 -10.19 4.31
C GLY A 17 10.85 -11.36 3.31
N ILE A 18 9.71 -12.02 3.10
CA ILE A 18 9.55 -13.07 2.08
C ILE A 18 9.79 -12.50 0.68
N HIS A 19 9.17 -11.37 0.35
CA HIS A 19 9.34 -10.69 -0.93
C HIS A 19 10.82 -10.40 -1.23
N ARG A 20 11.55 -9.80 -0.29
CA ARG A 20 12.99 -9.53 -0.43
C ARG A 20 13.81 -10.81 -0.61
N LYS A 21 13.47 -11.88 0.12
CA LYS A 21 14.14 -13.16 0.00
C LYS A 21 13.90 -13.80 -1.37
N VAL A 22 12.68 -13.74 -1.89
CA VAL A 22 12.33 -14.26 -3.22
C VAL A 22 13.08 -13.50 -4.31
N ILE A 23 13.09 -12.16 -4.27
CA ILE A 23 13.85 -11.35 -5.24
C ILE A 23 15.35 -11.71 -5.19
N ALA A 24 15.94 -11.83 -4.01
CA ALA A 24 17.34 -12.19 -3.87
C ALA A 24 17.62 -13.57 -4.49
N ARG A 25 16.71 -14.54 -4.31
CA ARG A 25 16.84 -15.87 -4.93
C ARG A 25 16.75 -15.83 -6.46
N ILE A 26 15.83 -15.04 -7.02
CA ILE A 26 15.75 -14.81 -8.47
C ILE A 26 17.06 -14.20 -8.98
N GLN A 27 17.65 -13.29 -8.22
CA GLN A 27 18.95 -12.66 -8.52
C GLN A 27 20.16 -13.54 -8.18
N ARG A 28 19.94 -14.82 -7.83
CA ARG A 28 20.97 -15.80 -7.42
C ARG A 28 21.82 -15.34 -6.23
N ARG A 29 21.24 -14.57 -5.31
CA ARG A 29 21.87 -14.15 -4.05
C ARG A 29 21.23 -14.87 -2.86
N PRO A 30 21.95 -15.12 -1.73
CA PRO A 30 21.40 -15.81 -0.56
C PRO A 30 20.20 -15.09 0.07
N GLY A 31 20.16 -13.78 0.01
CA GLY A 31 19.08 -12.96 0.55
C GLY A 31 19.03 -12.90 2.08
N PRO A 32 18.35 -11.88 2.64
CA PRO A 32 18.21 -11.72 4.08
C PRO A 32 17.24 -12.76 4.66
N PRO A 33 17.29 -13.01 6.01
CA PRO A 33 16.29 -13.82 6.68
C PRO A 33 14.91 -13.13 6.63
N VAL A 34 13.83 -13.91 6.70
CA VAL A 34 12.44 -13.41 6.55
C VAL A 34 12.06 -12.40 7.64
N TRP A 35 12.62 -12.53 8.85
CA TRP A 35 12.38 -11.61 9.98
C TRP A 35 13.24 -10.34 9.96
N GLN A 36 14.04 -10.13 8.92
CA GLN A 36 14.93 -8.97 8.79
C GLN A 36 14.19 -7.63 8.90
N GLU A 37 12.96 -7.57 8.38
CA GLU A 37 12.16 -6.34 8.42
C GLU A 37 11.72 -5.97 9.82
N ILE A 38 11.43 -6.95 10.67
CA ILE A 38 11.11 -6.74 12.09
C ILE A 38 12.31 -6.15 12.82
N LEU A 39 13.50 -6.73 12.59
CA LEU A 39 14.74 -6.21 13.17
C LEU A 39 15.07 -4.80 12.65
N HIS A 40 14.78 -4.53 11.39
CA HIS A 40 14.96 -3.21 10.77
C HIS A 40 14.06 -2.15 11.42
N MET A 41 12.78 -2.48 11.61
CA MET A 41 11.83 -1.61 12.30
C MET A 41 12.28 -1.32 13.73
N LEU A 42 12.69 -2.34 14.49
CA LEU A 42 13.21 -2.19 15.84
C LEU A 42 14.47 -1.31 15.88
N LYS A 43 15.40 -1.51 14.93
CA LYS A 43 16.59 -0.68 14.82
C LYS A 43 16.25 0.80 14.60
N PHE A 44 15.23 1.11 13.78
CA PHE A 44 14.80 2.49 13.57
C PHE A 44 14.21 3.12 14.84
N SER A 45 13.54 2.35 15.70
CA SER A 45 13.00 2.84 16.96
C SER A 45 14.06 3.35 17.93
N PHE A 46 15.31 2.88 17.80
CA PHE A 46 16.44 3.29 18.63
C PHE A 46 17.33 4.38 18.00
N LYS A 47 17.01 4.82 16.77
CA LYS A 47 17.76 5.90 16.12
C LYS A 47 17.24 7.27 16.51
N SER A 48 18.16 8.23 16.60
CA SER A 48 17.80 9.63 16.76
C SER A 48 17.02 10.13 15.53
N THR A 49 15.99 10.92 15.77
CA THR A 49 15.25 11.60 14.70
C THR A 49 16.15 12.65 14.07
N TRP A 50 16.31 12.57 12.75
CA TRP A 50 17.03 13.57 11.97
C TRP A 50 16.09 14.14 10.90
N ILE A 51 16.00 15.45 10.86
CA ILE A 51 15.27 16.20 9.85
C ILE A 51 16.30 16.92 8.97
N PRO A 52 16.22 16.84 7.64
CA PRO A 52 17.11 17.57 6.75
C PRO A 52 17.08 19.08 7.03
N ALA A 53 18.22 19.74 7.03
CA ALA A 53 18.32 21.19 7.29
C ALA A 53 17.51 22.04 6.28
N THR A 54 17.21 21.50 5.12
CA THR A 54 16.39 22.14 4.06
C THR A 54 14.90 21.87 4.21
N ALA A 55 14.50 20.95 5.12
CA ALA A 55 13.10 20.57 5.29
C ALA A 55 12.35 21.62 6.13
N SER A 56 11.06 21.75 5.86
CA SER A 56 10.14 22.45 6.75
C SER A 56 9.67 21.47 7.83
N ASP A 57 10.11 21.66 9.09
CA ASP A 57 9.77 20.77 10.21
C ASP A 57 8.27 20.57 10.37
N THR A 58 7.50 21.64 10.27
CA THR A 58 6.05 21.61 10.40
C THR A 58 5.40 20.78 9.29
N LEU A 59 5.82 20.96 8.03
CA LEU A 59 5.31 20.19 6.91
C LEU A 59 5.72 18.72 7.02
N PHE A 60 6.97 18.46 7.40
CA PHE A 60 7.47 17.09 7.52
C PHE A 60 6.70 16.30 8.58
N VAL A 61 6.54 16.86 9.79
CA VAL A 61 5.75 16.24 10.86
C VAL A 61 4.28 16.13 10.48
N GLY A 62 3.71 17.16 9.87
CA GLY A 62 2.32 17.15 9.42
C GLY A 62 2.03 16.03 8.41
N VAL A 63 2.90 15.84 7.43
CA VAL A 63 2.76 14.77 6.43
C VAL A 63 2.83 13.38 7.06
N VAL A 64 3.72 13.18 8.06
CA VAL A 64 3.81 11.91 8.81
C VAL A 64 2.50 11.62 9.56
N LEU A 65 1.96 12.62 10.29
CA LEU A 65 0.72 12.47 11.04
C LEU A 65 -0.47 12.16 10.13
N VAL A 66 -0.56 12.86 8.98
CA VAL A 66 -1.60 12.59 7.98
C VAL A 66 -1.46 11.19 7.40
N ALA A 67 -0.25 10.72 7.10
CA ALA A 67 -0.01 9.36 6.62
C ALA A 67 -0.48 8.30 7.63
N ILE A 68 -0.17 8.47 8.91
CA ILE A 68 -0.66 7.59 9.98
C ILE A 68 -2.19 7.59 10.04
N GLY A 69 -2.82 8.78 9.98
CA GLY A 69 -4.27 8.93 9.96
C GLY A 69 -4.93 8.19 8.78
N ILE A 70 -4.38 8.34 7.58
CA ILE A 70 -4.86 7.69 6.35
C ILE A 70 -4.83 6.16 6.49
N TRP A 71 -3.72 5.59 6.94
CA TRP A 71 -3.60 4.14 7.10
C TRP A 71 -4.45 3.60 8.25
N SER A 72 -4.62 4.38 9.32
CA SER A 72 -5.54 4.03 10.41
C SER A 72 -6.99 4.01 9.93
N ALA A 73 -7.40 4.99 9.12
CA ALA A 73 -8.71 5.03 8.50
C ALA A 73 -8.93 3.85 7.53
N ALA A 74 -7.92 3.51 6.70
CA ALA A 74 -7.99 2.36 5.81
C ALA A 74 -8.23 1.06 6.58
N LEU A 75 -7.47 0.85 7.66
CA LEU A 75 -7.62 -0.33 8.51
C LEU A 75 -9.00 -0.37 9.18
N PHE A 76 -9.49 0.77 9.67
CA PHE A 76 -10.81 0.85 10.27
C PHE A 76 -11.90 0.47 9.27
N VAL A 77 -11.88 1.02 8.05
CA VAL A 77 -12.86 0.72 6.99
C VAL A 77 -12.79 -0.76 6.59
N LEU A 78 -11.57 -1.33 6.51
CA LEU A 78 -11.37 -2.74 6.19
C LEU A 78 -11.98 -3.65 7.26
N LEU A 79 -11.71 -3.38 8.54
CA LEU A 79 -12.23 -4.18 9.67
C LEU A 79 -13.73 -4.02 9.88
N ALA A 80 -14.29 -2.87 9.50
CA ALA A 80 -15.75 -2.61 9.53
C ALA A 80 -16.50 -3.24 8.35
N GLY A 81 -15.82 -3.91 7.41
CA GLY A 81 -16.45 -4.46 6.21
C GLY A 81 -16.95 -3.41 5.24
N GLY A 82 -16.36 -2.20 5.29
CA GLY A 82 -16.80 -1.06 4.51
C GLY A 82 -16.54 -1.19 3.01
N SER A 83 -16.84 -0.13 2.26
CA SER A 83 -16.77 -0.14 0.81
C SER A 83 -15.32 -0.19 0.28
N ILE A 84 -15.08 -1.05 -0.69
CA ILE A 84 -13.81 -1.14 -1.42
C ILE A 84 -13.47 0.17 -2.15
N LEU A 85 -14.49 0.95 -2.54
CA LEU A 85 -14.30 2.25 -3.16
C LEU A 85 -13.72 3.27 -2.17
N ILE A 86 -14.15 3.23 -0.90
CA ILE A 86 -13.60 4.08 0.15
C ILE A 86 -12.12 3.71 0.39
N ILE A 87 -11.80 2.43 0.45
CA ILE A 87 -10.42 1.95 0.60
C ILE A 87 -9.56 2.45 -0.56
N PHE A 88 -10.08 2.38 -1.78
CA PHE A 88 -9.39 2.91 -2.96
C PHE A 88 -9.19 4.43 -2.87
N GLY A 89 -10.20 5.18 -2.43
CA GLY A 89 -10.07 6.63 -2.20
C GLY A 89 -9.01 6.96 -1.15
N ILE A 90 -8.96 6.23 -0.05
CA ILE A 90 -7.93 6.37 0.98
C ILE A 90 -6.53 6.05 0.42
N TYR A 91 -6.41 5.01 -0.40
CA TYR A 91 -5.17 4.66 -1.08
C TYR A 91 -4.69 5.78 -2.03
N MET A 92 -5.62 6.41 -2.78
CA MET A 92 -5.28 7.57 -3.62
C MET A 92 -4.84 8.78 -2.80
N LEU A 93 -5.48 9.05 -1.65
CA LEU A 93 -5.02 10.08 -0.71
C LEU A 93 -3.61 9.80 -0.21
N HIS A 94 -3.26 8.54 0.05
CA HIS A 94 -1.89 8.18 0.43
C HIS A 94 -0.88 8.60 -0.63
N LYS A 95 -1.19 8.46 -1.92
CA LYS A 95 -0.31 8.90 -3.01
C LYS A 95 -0.06 10.41 -3.01
N ILE A 96 -1.07 11.19 -2.67
CA ILE A 96 -0.93 12.65 -2.52
C ILE A 96 0.00 12.98 -1.33
N VAL A 97 -0.14 12.26 -0.22
CA VAL A 97 0.70 12.43 0.96
C VAL A 97 2.15 12.01 0.70
N GLU A 98 2.34 10.92 -0.06
CA GLU A 98 3.67 10.48 -0.51
C GLU A 98 4.39 11.58 -1.33
N HIS A 99 3.65 12.29 -2.19
CA HIS A 99 4.16 13.48 -2.86
C HIS A 99 4.56 14.60 -1.87
N GLY A 100 3.76 14.80 -0.82
CA GLY A 100 4.03 15.74 0.25
C GLY A 100 5.35 15.47 0.99
N PHE A 101 5.74 14.23 1.19
CA PHE A 101 7.05 13.87 1.75
C PHE A 101 8.21 14.40 0.88
N GLY A 102 8.10 14.24 -0.45
CA GLY A 102 9.09 14.76 -1.37
C GLY A 102 9.22 16.28 -1.31
N LEU A 103 8.08 16.99 -1.26
CA LEU A 103 8.05 18.45 -1.19
C LEU A 103 8.56 18.97 0.15
N SER A 104 8.20 18.33 1.25
CA SER A 104 8.59 18.75 2.62
C SER A 104 10.10 18.70 2.85
N SER A 105 10.83 17.89 2.09
CA SER A 105 12.29 17.73 2.22
C SER A 105 13.08 18.99 1.78
N GLY A 106 12.47 19.91 1.04
CA GLY A 106 13.14 21.09 0.47
C GLY A 106 14.23 20.76 -0.56
N SER A 107 14.52 19.49 -0.80
CA SER A 107 15.54 19.02 -1.73
C SER A 107 15.01 18.98 -3.18
N PRO A 108 15.83 19.36 -4.19
CA PRO A 108 15.47 19.18 -5.59
C PRO A 108 15.15 17.71 -5.93
N TYR A 109 15.91 16.77 -5.40
CA TYR A 109 15.70 15.33 -5.59
C TYR A 109 14.39 14.85 -4.97
N GLY A 110 14.02 15.36 -3.79
CA GLY A 110 12.74 15.10 -3.17
C GLY A 110 11.57 15.60 -4.03
N LYS A 111 11.68 16.77 -4.64
CA LYS A 111 10.68 17.30 -5.57
C LYS A 111 10.51 16.41 -6.80
N PHE A 112 11.61 15.98 -7.43
CA PHE A 112 11.55 15.05 -8.56
C PHE A 112 10.96 13.70 -8.16
N GLY A 113 11.31 13.17 -6.99
CA GLY A 113 10.69 11.96 -6.43
C GLY A 113 9.17 12.13 -6.24
N GLY A 114 8.73 13.27 -5.74
CA GLY A 114 7.32 13.60 -5.60
C GLY A 114 6.58 13.63 -6.96
N VAL A 115 7.12 14.28 -7.97
CA VAL A 115 6.55 14.31 -9.32
C VAL A 115 6.44 12.89 -9.90
N ARG A 116 7.48 12.05 -9.72
CA ARG A 116 7.45 10.65 -10.15
C ARG A 116 6.34 9.87 -9.44
N SER A 117 6.09 10.11 -8.15
CA SER A 117 5.00 9.48 -7.40
C SER A 117 3.64 9.81 -7.97
N VAL A 118 3.39 11.09 -8.32
CA VAL A 118 2.13 11.53 -8.94
C VAL A 118 1.93 10.88 -10.32
N ILE A 119 2.96 10.84 -11.15
CA ILE A 119 2.89 10.16 -12.47
C ILE A 119 2.60 8.66 -12.27
N SER A 120 3.23 8.03 -11.27
CA SER A 120 2.95 6.63 -10.92
C SER A 120 1.49 6.40 -10.52
N ALA A 121 0.80 7.39 -9.94
CA ALA A 121 -0.62 7.27 -9.62
C ALA A 121 -1.50 7.09 -10.86
N ALA A 122 -1.12 7.65 -12.01
CA ALA A 122 -1.83 7.45 -13.27
C ALA A 122 -1.85 5.98 -13.72
N SER A 123 -0.84 5.19 -13.35
CA SER A 123 -0.78 3.75 -13.65
C SER A 123 -1.79 2.92 -12.84
N GLU A 124 -2.55 3.54 -11.93
CA GLU A 124 -3.54 2.89 -11.06
C GLU A 124 -4.97 2.92 -11.63
N ILE A 125 -5.17 3.56 -12.78
CA ILE A 125 -6.47 3.55 -13.49
C ILE A 125 -7.04 2.14 -13.67
N PRO A 126 -6.27 1.09 -14.05
CA PRO A 126 -6.78 -0.27 -14.18
C PRO A 126 -7.32 -0.84 -12.85
N LEU A 127 -6.84 -0.38 -11.71
CA LEU A 127 -7.37 -0.78 -10.39
C LEU A 127 -8.80 -0.28 -10.21
N PHE A 128 -9.09 0.97 -10.62
CA PHE A 128 -10.45 1.50 -10.59
C PHE A 128 -11.39 0.70 -11.50
N VAL A 129 -10.94 0.33 -12.70
CA VAL A 129 -11.68 -0.55 -13.60
C VAL A 129 -11.97 -1.90 -12.95
N SER A 130 -10.98 -2.50 -12.27
CA SER A 130 -11.17 -3.76 -11.55
C SER A 130 -12.23 -3.65 -10.47
N ILE A 131 -12.22 -2.57 -9.68
CA ILE A 131 -13.23 -2.30 -8.64
C ILE A 131 -14.62 -2.15 -9.26
N ALA A 132 -14.74 -1.40 -10.36
CA ALA A 132 -16.02 -1.22 -11.06
C ALA A 132 -16.58 -2.56 -11.58
N VAL A 133 -15.72 -3.39 -12.20
CA VAL A 133 -16.12 -4.71 -12.68
C VAL A 133 -16.57 -5.62 -11.55
N VAL A 134 -15.83 -5.66 -10.43
CA VAL A 134 -16.25 -6.41 -9.23
C VAL A 134 -17.59 -5.91 -8.72
N GLY A 135 -17.78 -4.59 -8.62
CA GLY A 135 -19.04 -4.00 -8.16
C GLY A 135 -20.25 -4.34 -9.06
N ILE A 136 -20.06 -4.41 -10.38
CA ILE A 136 -21.10 -4.81 -11.32
C ILE A 136 -21.50 -6.27 -11.10
N TYR A 137 -20.53 -7.18 -10.95
CA TYR A 137 -20.79 -8.60 -10.75
C TYR A 137 -21.41 -8.91 -9.38
N THR A 138 -20.87 -8.34 -8.32
CA THR A 138 -21.37 -8.56 -6.95
C THR A 138 -22.59 -7.73 -6.60
N LYS A 139 -22.96 -6.76 -7.46
CA LYS A 139 -24.03 -5.76 -7.24
C LYS A 139 -23.82 -4.95 -5.95
N SER A 140 -22.62 -4.93 -5.41
CA SER A 140 -22.25 -4.19 -4.21
C SER A 140 -20.77 -3.86 -4.22
N LEU A 141 -20.41 -2.77 -3.54
CA LEU A 141 -19.01 -2.38 -3.31
C LEU A 141 -18.58 -2.62 -1.86
N GLU A 142 -19.46 -3.19 -1.03
CA GLU A 142 -19.15 -3.53 0.36
C GLU A 142 -18.38 -4.84 0.43
N LEU A 143 -17.32 -4.86 1.24
CA LEU A 143 -16.48 -6.04 1.41
C LEU A 143 -17.26 -7.24 1.93
N SER A 144 -18.19 -7.03 2.86
CA SER A 144 -19.06 -8.09 3.38
C SER A 144 -19.87 -8.78 2.30
N SER A 145 -20.47 -7.99 1.40
CA SER A 145 -21.27 -8.50 0.28
C SER A 145 -20.40 -9.20 -0.77
N ILE A 146 -19.18 -8.69 -1.00
CA ILE A 146 -18.22 -9.31 -1.92
C ILE A 146 -17.75 -10.66 -1.38
N VAL A 147 -17.45 -10.76 -0.08
CA VAL A 147 -17.06 -12.02 0.57
C VAL A 147 -18.20 -13.04 0.48
N TYR A 148 -19.43 -12.63 0.81
CA TYR A 148 -20.61 -13.49 0.70
C TYR A 148 -20.83 -13.99 -0.74
N TYR A 149 -20.64 -13.13 -1.73
CA TYR A 149 -20.72 -13.52 -3.13
C TYR A 149 -19.69 -14.60 -3.50
N GLN A 150 -18.46 -14.48 -2.98
CA GLN A 150 -17.41 -15.48 -3.21
C GLN A 150 -17.70 -16.84 -2.55
N GLU A 151 -18.36 -16.84 -1.39
CA GLU A 151 -18.77 -18.10 -0.72
C GLU A 151 -19.77 -18.89 -1.56
N ILE A 152 -20.64 -18.20 -2.32
CA ILE A 152 -21.67 -18.85 -3.16
C ILE A 152 -21.13 -19.23 -4.55
N HIS A 153 -20.38 -18.31 -5.19
CA HIS A 153 -20.00 -18.45 -6.60
C HIS A 153 -18.54 -18.86 -6.80
N GLY A 154 -17.78 -18.99 -5.72
CA GLY A 154 -16.34 -19.28 -5.75
C GLY A 154 -15.47 -18.03 -5.88
N PRO A 155 -14.12 -18.19 -5.93
CA PRO A 155 -13.19 -17.10 -5.93
C PRO A 155 -13.39 -16.16 -7.13
N LEU A 156 -13.48 -14.85 -6.87
CA LEU A 156 -13.66 -13.82 -7.90
C LEU A 156 -12.57 -13.84 -8.98
N LEU A 157 -11.39 -14.34 -8.65
CA LEU A 157 -10.30 -14.55 -9.62
C LEU A 157 -10.74 -15.36 -10.84
N PHE A 158 -11.58 -16.37 -10.66
CA PHE A 158 -12.07 -17.25 -11.72
C PHE A 158 -13.41 -16.78 -12.30
N VAL A 159 -14.22 -16.11 -11.48
CA VAL A 159 -15.53 -15.59 -11.89
C VAL A 159 -15.38 -14.36 -12.78
N VAL A 160 -14.39 -13.49 -12.44
CA VAL A 160 -14.16 -12.22 -13.14
C VAL A 160 -12.68 -12.08 -13.52
N PRO A 161 -12.18 -12.87 -14.48
CA PRO A 161 -10.76 -12.89 -14.83
C PRO A 161 -10.25 -11.55 -15.36
N LEU A 162 -11.12 -10.75 -16.00
CA LEU A 162 -10.74 -9.43 -16.51
C LEU A 162 -10.30 -8.47 -15.38
N ALA A 163 -11.04 -8.46 -14.26
CA ALA A 163 -10.65 -7.65 -13.08
C ALA A 163 -9.31 -8.13 -12.49
N ALA A 164 -9.10 -9.46 -12.44
CA ALA A 164 -7.86 -10.05 -11.98
C ALA A 164 -6.65 -9.65 -12.85
N VAL A 165 -6.82 -9.68 -14.19
CA VAL A 165 -5.77 -9.24 -15.13
C VAL A 165 -5.46 -7.75 -14.96
N ALA A 166 -6.48 -6.89 -14.83
CA ALA A 166 -6.28 -5.47 -14.61
C ALA A 166 -5.53 -5.19 -13.28
N MET A 167 -5.89 -5.87 -12.19
CA MET A 167 -5.15 -5.79 -10.93
C MET A 167 -3.72 -6.30 -11.07
N PHE A 168 -3.50 -7.37 -11.79
CA PHE A 168 -2.16 -7.92 -12.02
C PHE A 168 -1.27 -6.92 -12.79
N ILE A 169 -1.81 -6.22 -13.79
CA ILE A 169 -1.09 -5.15 -14.50
C ILE A 169 -0.65 -4.05 -13.54
N VAL A 170 -1.53 -3.61 -12.62
CA VAL A 170 -1.17 -2.61 -11.60
C VAL A 170 -0.07 -3.11 -10.70
N ILE A 171 -0.14 -4.35 -10.22
CA ILE A 171 0.89 -4.96 -9.37
C ILE A 171 2.23 -4.99 -10.12
N LEU A 172 2.23 -5.44 -11.39
CA LEU A 172 3.44 -5.46 -12.22
C LEU A 172 4.05 -4.07 -12.40
N SER A 173 3.21 -3.04 -12.60
CA SER A 173 3.69 -1.66 -12.77
C SER A 173 4.37 -1.08 -11.53
N LYS A 174 4.10 -1.66 -10.35
CA LYS A 174 4.70 -1.24 -9.07
C LYS A 174 5.93 -2.05 -8.68
N MET A 175 6.18 -3.16 -9.36
CA MET A 175 7.39 -3.94 -9.08
C MET A 175 8.62 -3.24 -9.67
N PRO A 176 9.68 -3.04 -8.88
CA PRO A 176 10.93 -2.51 -9.40
C PRO A 176 11.65 -3.61 -10.21
N PHE A 177 11.37 -3.66 -11.50
CA PHE A 177 12.17 -4.43 -12.43
C PHE A 177 13.41 -3.60 -12.82
N GLY A 178 14.52 -3.76 -12.10
CA GLY A 178 15.76 -3.07 -12.41
C GLY A 178 16.74 -3.14 -11.29
#